data_84892df0f8ca250d8f6cf222f506c536
#
_entry.id   84892df0f8ca250d8f6cf222f506c536
#
_cell.length_a   1.000
_cell.length_b   1.000
_cell.length_c   1.000
_cell.angle_alpha   90.00
_cell.angle_beta   90.00
_cell.angle_gamma   90.00
#
_symmetry.space_group_name_H-M   'P 1'
#
loop_
_entity.id
_entity.type
_entity.pdbx_description
1 polymer ?
#
loop_
_entity_poly.entity_id
_entity_poly.type
_entity_poly.pdbx_seq_one_letter_code
_entity_poly.pdbx_strand_id
1 'polypeptide(L)'
;MKRHTAVWVASLALLAHLTSAYAAQEVRATRLGQNPLITVDTSLTLGGNVNGPTVIRVPDWVDRPLGRYYMYFANHLGEFIRLAYADSITGPWRVYEPGVLHVRDTAFYRPQPDPKETLADFYTHVASPEVLVDPDRKRLVMWVHGWSTNGERWPNDPVKALAWARQAGYGQFTQAAESTDGIHFEVRPPITKLSYLRVFQHDGYFWGVSRLGQLSRSKDPLASFEVGPNPFRDGPYANRVRHVGLVVRGSRLHVFFTAIGDAPERVLMSTIDLTSDWTTWRASPPIEVLQPEMRYECADMAVTLSEAGDVDVPVRQIRDPFVFEEQGQASLFYSTCGEQGVAGARMTIR
;
A
#
# COMPACT_ATOMS: atom_id res chain seq x y z
N MET A 1 14.73 -66.25 -55.36
CA MET A 1 15.34 -65.35 -54.35
C MET A 1 14.88 -63.94 -54.70
N LYS A 2 13.88 -63.45 -53.97
CA LYS A 2 13.39 -62.06 -54.11
C LYS A 2 13.72 -61.34 -52.80
N ARG A 3 14.57 -60.30 -52.90
CA ARG A 3 14.92 -59.42 -51.77
C ARG A 3 13.85 -58.34 -51.66
N HIS A 4 13.20 -58.24 -50.50
CA HIS A 4 12.31 -57.15 -50.14
C HIS A 4 13.12 -56.08 -49.41
N THR A 5 13.22 -54.91 -50.01
CA THR A 5 13.80 -53.68 -49.42
C THR A 5 12.70 -52.97 -48.65
N ALA A 6 12.80 -52.89 -47.33
CA ALA A 6 11.91 -52.10 -46.48
C ALA A 6 12.43 -50.65 -46.46
N VAL A 7 11.56 -49.72 -46.87
CA VAL A 7 11.80 -48.24 -46.77
C VAL A 7 11.22 -47.78 -45.47
N TRP A 8 12.06 -47.29 -44.57
CA TRP A 8 11.63 -46.59 -43.36
C TRP A 8 11.39 -45.12 -43.69
N VAL A 9 10.15 -44.67 -43.50
CA VAL A 9 9.78 -43.25 -43.57
C VAL A 9 9.89 -42.72 -42.14
N ALA A 10 10.88 -41.88 -41.89
CA ALA A 10 11.02 -41.16 -40.63
C ALA A 10 10.14 -39.90 -40.65
N SER A 11 9.06 -39.89 -39.89
CA SER A 11 8.22 -38.71 -39.65
C SER A 11 8.89 -37.80 -38.63
N LEU A 12 9.48 -36.69 -39.10
CA LEU A 12 9.91 -35.60 -38.21
C LEU A 12 8.67 -34.84 -37.76
N ALA A 13 8.28 -35.02 -36.52
CA ALA A 13 7.31 -34.16 -35.86
C ALA A 13 8.02 -32.85 -35.44
N LEU A 14 7.71 -31.77 -36.15
CA LEU A 14 8.15 -30.40 -35.80
C LEU A 14 7.33 -29.94 -34.60
N LEU A 15 7.88 -30.02 -33.39
CA LEU A 15 7.34 -29.33 -32.22
C LEU A 15 7.61 -27.84 -32.38
N ALA A 16 6.61 -27.10 -32.84
CA ALA A 16 6.59 -25.64 -32.78
C ALA A 16 6.39 -25.23 -31.31
N HIS A 17 7.46 -24.88 -30.63
CA HIS A 17 7.40 -24.18 -29.34
C HIS A 17 6.88 -22.76 -29.62
N LEU A 18 5.61 -22.54 -29.39
CA LEU A 18 5.03 -21.21 -29.26
C LEU A 18 5.60 -20.58 -27.98
N THR A 19 6.80 -20.02 -28.04
CA THR A 19 7.26 -19.06 -27.06
C THR A 19 6.41 -17.79 -27.26
N SER A 20 5.36 -17.65 -26.44
CA SER A 20 4.70 -16.37 -26.28
C SER A 20 5.77 -15.39 -25.80
N ALA A 21 6.22 -14.52 -26.70
CA ALA A 21 7.10 -13.42 -26.34
C ALA A 21 6.27 -12.50 -25.46
N TYR A 22 6.37 -12.64 -24.14
CA TYR A 22 5.97 -11.60 -23.21
C TYR A 22 6.78 -10.36 -23.61
N ALA A 23 6.11 -9.37 -24.20
CA ALA A 23 6.72 -8.06 -24.39
C ALA A 23 7.25 -7.63 -23.03
N ALA A 24 8.56 -7.35 -22.95
CA ALA A 24 9.18 -6.94 -21.70
C ALA A 24 8.43 -5.70 -21.23
N GLN A 25 7.78 -5.82 -20.07
CA GLN A 25 7.02 -4.74 -19.47
C GLN A 25 7.98 -3.61 -19.09
N GLU A 26 7.84 -2.46 -19.71
CA GLU A 26 8.70 -1.31 -19.45
C GLU A 26 7.99 -0.35 -18.49
N VAL A 27 8.56 -0.16 -17.30
CA VAL A 27 8.15 0.89 -16.37
C VAL A 27 9.32 1.82 -16.16
N ARG A 28 9.07 3.12 -16.33
CA ARG A 28 10.04 4.18 -16.05
C ARG A 28 9.46 5.16 -15.05
N ALA A 29 10.23 5.48 -14.02
CA ALA A 29 9.93 6.52 -13.05
C ALA A 29 10.93 7.68 -13.21
N THR A 30 10.41 8.90 -13.31
CA THR A 30 11.21 10.13 -13.35
C THR A 30 10.84 10.99 -12.17
N ARG A 31 11.76 11.19 -11.23
CA ARG A 31 11.56 11.97 -10.01
C ARG A 31 11.10 13.39 -10.30
N LEU A 32 10.17 13.91 -9.47
CA LEU A 32 9.72 15.30 -9.57
C LEU A 32 10.85 16.25 -9.14
N GLY A 33 10.92 17.42 -9.81
CA GLY A 33 11.94 18.42 -9.50
C GLY A 33 11.77 19.10 -8.15
N GLN A 34 10.55 19.03 -7.56
CA GLN A 34 10.21 19.65 -6.28
C GLN A 34 10.40 18.73 -5.07
N ASN A 35 10.92 17.52 -5.28
CA ASN A 35 11.15 16.57 -4.18
C ASN A 35 12.19 17.07 -3.16
N PRO A 36 12.01 16.72 -1.85
CA PRO A 36 10.85 16.01 -1.29
C PRO A 36 9.63 16.90 -1.23
N LEU A 37 8.43 16.31 -1.39
CA LEU A 37 7.15 17.05 -1.38
C LEU A 37 6.71 17.45 0.03
N ILE A 38 6.95 16.57 0.99
CA ILE A 38 6.70 16.74 2.43
C ILE A 38 7.87 16.08 3.17
N THR A 39 8.30 16.69 4.27
CA THR A 39 9.27 16.12 5.22
C THR A 39 8.74 16.25 6.64
N VAL A 40 9.37 15.56 7.60
CA VAL A 40 9.05 15.72 9.03
C VAL A 40 9.16 17.17 9.49
N ASP A 41 10.01 17.98 8.86
CA ASP A 41 10.21 19.42 9.17
C ASP A 41 9.17 20.34 8.52
N THR A 42 8.28 19.83 7.67
CA THR A 42 7.28 20.66 6.97
C THR A 42 6.27 21.27 7.94
N SER A 43 5.97 20.59 9.05
CA SER A 43 5.12 21.08 10.14
C SER A 43 5.45 20.40 11.46
N LEU A 44 5.34 21.12 12.56
CA LEU A 44 5.56 20.60 13.91
C LEU A 44 4.57 19.50 14.32
N THR A 45 3.40 19.45 13.69
CA THR A 45 2.38 18.43 13.95
C THR A 45 2.70 17.06 13.32
N LEU A 46 3.69 16.99 12.43
CA LEU A 46 4.05 15.75 11.74
C LEU A 46 4.85 14.78 12.62
N GLY A 47 5.54 15.28 13.65
CA GLY A 47 6.43 14.45 14.49
C GLY A 47 7.63 13.94 13.70
N GLY A 48 8.22 12.83 14.12
CA GLY A 48 9.47 12.29 13.57
C GLY A 48 9.31 11.29 12.43
N ASN A 49 8.10 11.10 11.90
CA ASN A 49 7.83 10.05 10.92
C ASN A 49 6.68 10.45 9.98
N VAL A 50 6.87 10.25 8.66
CA VAL A 50 5.91 10.56 7.59
C VAL A 50 5.90 9.45 6.57
N ASN A 51 4.79 8.71 6.47
CA ASN A 51 4.69 7.53 5.63
C ASN A 51 3.29 7.28 5.03
N GLY A 52 3.20 6.28 4.16
CA GLY A 52 1.96 5.69 3.67
C GLY A 52 1.07 6.66 2.89
N PRO A 53 1.58 7.43 1.91
CA PRO A 53 0.77 8.40 1.18
C PRO A 53 -0.33 7.73 0.37
N THR A 54 -1.48 8.39 0.29
CA THR A 54 -2.57 8.17 -0.66
C THR A 54 -2.99 9.52 -1.23
N VAL A 55 -3.14 9.62 -2.54
CA VAL A 55 -3.48 10.88 -3.21
C VAL A 55 -4.76 10.73 -3.99
N ILE A 56 -5.64 11.71 -3.87
CA ILE A 56 -6.85 11.82 -4.68
C ILE A 56 -6.94 13.19 -5.37
N ARG A 57 -7.61 13.23 -6.51
CA ARG A 57 -8.21 14.46 -6.98
C ARG A 57 -9.48 14.69 -6.17
N VAL A 58 -9.63 15.88 -5.59
CA VAL A 58 -10.84 16.25 -4.84
C VAL A 58 -12.01 16.28 -5.81
N PRO A 59 -13.11 15.56 -5.50
CA PRO A 59 -14.29 15.54 -6.37
C PRO A 59 -15.00 16.87 -6.46
N ASP A 60 -15.62 17.16 -7.60
CA ASP A 60 -16.29 18.42 -7.88
C ASP A 60 -17.54 18.67 -7.00
N TRP A 61 -18.06 17.65 -6.29
CA TRP A 61 -19.17 17.84 -5.34
C TRP A 61 -18.73 18.35 -3.97
N VAL A 62 -17.42 18.36 -3.66
CA VAL A 62 -16.89 18.90 -2.40
C VAL A 62 -16.99 20.42 -2.44
N ASP A 63 -17.77 20.98 -1.53
CA ASP A 63 -17.90 22.44 -1.43
C ASP A 63 -16.66 23.05 -0.79
N ARG A 64 -16.11 24.10 -1.45
CA ARG A 64 -14.95 24.88 -0.97
C ARG A 64 -13.78 24.00 -0.50
N PRO A 65 -13.20 23.13 -1.39
CA PRO A 65 -12.08 22.30 -1.02
C PRO A 65 -10.84 23.15 -0.67
N LEU A 66 -9.94 22.60 0.16
CA LEU A 66 -8.68 23.26 0.52
C LEU A 66 -7.73 23.41 -0.68
N GLY A 67 -7.84 22.52 -1.65
CA GLY A 67 -7.07 22.48 -2.88
C GLY A 67 -7.62 21.43 -3.84
N ARG A 68 -7.05 21.35 -5.04
CA ARG A 68 -7.49 20.43 -6.09
C ARG A 68 -7.14 18.97 -5.79
N TYR A 69 -6.07 18.74 -5.04
CA TYR A 69 -5.57 17.41 -4.65
C TYR A 69 -5.44 17.33 -3.15
N TYR A 70 -5.78 16.17 -2.60
CA TYR A 70 -5.56 15.79 -1.21
C TYR A 70 -4.58 14.62 -1.16
N MET A 71 -3.61 14.70 -0.26
CA MET A 71 -2.70 13.61 0.10
C MET A 71 -2.94 13.26 1.56
N TYR A 72 -3.45 12.06 1.79
CA TYR A 72 -3.56 11.50 3.14
C TYR A 72 -2.31 10.69 3.43
N PHE A 73 -1.81 10.79 4.65
CA PHE A 73 -0.61 10.08 5.08
C PHE A 73 -0.60 9.91 6.59
N ALA A 74 0.38 9.19 7.12
CA ALA A 74 0.42 8.86 8.53
C ALA A 74 1.80 9.14 9.16
N ASN A 75 1.85 9.04 10.45
CA ASN A 75 3.00 8.66 11.25
C ASN A 75 2.75 7.21 11.68
N HIS A 76 3.75 6.36 11.63
CA HIS A 76 3.59 4.94 11.93
C HIS A 76 3.00 4.69 13.32
N LEU A 77 3.36 5.56 14.28
CA LEU A 77 2.88 5.56 15.66
C LEU A 77 1.87 6.69 15.92
N GLY A 78 1.21 7.18 14.86
CA GLY A 78 0.43 8.40 14.90
C GLY A 78 -0.93 8.27 15.59
N GLU A 79 -1.33 9.36 16.23
CA GLU A 79 -2.64 9.49 16.87
C GLU A 79 -3.73 9.94 15.87
N PHE A 80 -3.36 10.35 14.67
CA PHE A 80 -4.32 10.79 13.65
C PHE A 80 -3.79 10.64 12.22
N ILE A 81 -4.70 10.48 11.28
CA ILE A 81 -4.41 10.55 9.86
C ILE A 81 -4.24 12.01 9.46
N ARG A 82 -3.18 12.28 8.75
CA ARG A 82 -2.78 13.61 8.28
C ARG A 82 -3.30 13.87 6.89
N LEU A 83 -3.43 15.15 6.57
CA LEU A 83 -3.80 15.63 5.25
C LEU A 83 -2.83 16.72 4.79
N ALA A 84 -2.37 16.62 3.56
CA ALA A 84 -1.83 17.76 2.81
C ALA A 84 -2.68 18.01 1.57
N TYR A 85 -2.67 19.25 1.10
CA TYR A 85 -3.43 19.67 -0.06
C TYR A 85 -2.62 20.55 -1.01
N ALA A 86 -2.96 20.53 -2.29
CA ALA A 86 -2.30 21.31 -3.32
C ALA A 86 -3.25 21.58 -4.51
N ASP A 87 -2.93 22.60 -5.31
CA ASP A 87 -3.63 22.87 -6.56
C ASP A 87 -2.98 22.18 -7.77
N SER A 88 -1.78 21.67 -7.60
CA SER A 88 -1.05 20.84 -8.57
C SER A 88 -0.59 19.55 -7.95
N ILE A 89 -0.62 18.46 -8.71
CA ILE A 89 -0.15 17.14 -8.27
C ILE A 89 1.35 17.14 -7.91
N THR A 90 2.10 18.08 -8.45
CA THR A 90 3.52 18.26 -8.14
C THR A 90 3.77 19.21 -6.97
N GLY A 91 2.72 19.74 -6.34
CA GLY A 91 2.79 20.71 -5.26
C GLY A 91 2.85 22.18 -5.72
N PRO A 92 3.17 23.13 -4.83
CA PRO A 92 3.57 22.88 -3.44
C PRO A 92 2.44 22.32 -2.58
N TRP A 93 2.76 21.35 -1.75
CA TRP A 93 1.84 20.75 -0.79
C TRP A 93 1.83 21.53 0.53
N ARG A 94 0.65 21.72 1.12
CA ARG A 94 0.44 22.41 2.39
C ARG A 94 -0.19 21.43 3.37
N VAL A 95 0.33 21.35 4.58
CA VAL A 95 -0.22 20.48 5.64
C VAL A 95 -1.49 21.12 6.21
N TYR A 96 -2.54 20.32 6.36
CA TYR A 96 -3.73 20.64 7.12
C TYR A 96 -3.51 20.19 8.57
N GLU A 97 -3.18 21.14 9.43
CA GLU A 97 -2.69 20.88 10.80
C GLU A 97 -3.62 20.05 11.69
N PRO A 98 -4.99 20.20 11.61
CA PRO A 98 -5.87 19.42 12.47
C PRO A 98 -5.86 17.91 12.19
N GLY A 99 -5.41 17.46 10.99
CA GLY A 99 -5.63 16.10 10.55
C GLY A 99 -7.11 15.81 10.22
N VAL A 100 -7.43 14.56 9.88
CA VAL A 100 -8.77 14.21 9.37
C VAL A 100 -9.45 13.05 10.08
N LEU A 101 -8.70 12.22 10.81
CA LEU A 101 -9.25 11.10 11.57
C LEU A 101 -8.35 10.82 12.76
N HIS A 102 -8.85 11.03 13.97
CA HIS A 102 -8.11 10.74 15.19
C HIS A 102 -8.32 9.30 15.66
N VAL A 103 -7.30 8.70 16.25
CA VAL A 103 -7.35 7.34 16.80
C VAL A 103 -8.47 7.20 17.84
N ARG A 104 -8.75 8.27 18.62
CA ARG A 104 -9.83 8.30 19.61
C ARG A 104 -11.22 8.06 19.02
N ASP A 105 -11.39 8.34 17.73
CA ASP A 105 -12.66 8.17 17.00
C ASP A 105 -12.75 6.80 16.33
N THR A 106 -11.71 5.96 16.49
CA THR A 106 -11.61 4.62 15.88
C THR A 106 -11.77 3.51 16.91
N ALA A 107 -11.98 2.28 16.42
CA ALA A 107 -11.99 1.07 17.25
C ALA A 107 -10.59 0.69 17.78
N PHE A 108 -9.56 1.45 17.44
CA PHE A 108 -8.18 1.23 17.87
C PHE A 108 -7.84 1.99 19.15
N TYR A 109 -8.68 2.95 19.53
CA TYR A 109 -8.47 3.73 20.76
C TYR A 109 -8.66 2.88 22.01
N ARG A 110 -7.76 3.03 22.95
CA ARG A 110 -7.80 2.38 24.26
C ARG A 110 -7.54 3.39 25.36
N PRO A 111 -8.52 3.64 26.25
CA PRO A 111 -8.40 4.64 27.30
C PRO A 111 -7.52 4.20 28.50
N GLN A 112 -7.07 2.94 28.54
CA GLN A 112 -6.17 2.43 29.57
C GLN A 112 -4.71 2.77 29.25
N PRO A 113 -3.78 2.69 30.23
CA PRO A 113 -2.37 2.89 29.96
C PRO A 113 -1.91 2.06 28.77
N ASP A 114 -1.25 2.71 27.81
CA ASP A 114 -0.75 2.05 26.61
C ASP A 114 0.50 1.23 26.99
N PRO A 115 0.56 -0.05 26.65
CA PRO A 115 1.76 -0.87 26.89
C PRO A 115 2.92 -0.52 25.95
N LYS A 116 2.87 0.59 25.22
CA LYS A 116 3.84 1.06 24.24
C LYS A 116 5.28 1.02 24.75
N GLU A 117 5.51 1.39 26.00
CA GLU A 117 6.84 1.36 26.60
C GLU A 117 7.42 -0.05 26.74
N THR A 118 6.56 -1.07 26.65
CA THR A 118 6.93 -2.46 26.89
C THR A 118 6.73 -3.38 25.70
N LEU A 119 5.83 -3.02 24.77
CA LEU A 119 5.47 -3.81 23.59
C LEU A 119 5.13 -2.87 22.43
N ALA A 120 6.12 -2.52 21.60
CA ALA A 120 5.99 -1.58 20.51
C ALA A 120 4.82 -1.87 19.55
N ASP A 121 4.48 -3.15 19.34
CA ASP A 121 3.38 -3.55 18.45
C ASP A 121 1.96 -3.35 19.04
N PHE A 122 1.86 -2.97 20.31
CA PHE A 122 0.59 -2.92 21.06
C PHE A 122 0.13 -1.51 21.42
N TYR A 123 0.72 -0.49 20.85
CA TYR A 123 0.35 0.89 21.14
C TYR A 123 -0.90 1.34 20.38
N THR A 124 -1.60 2.31 20.95
CA THR A 124 -2.74 2.99 20.33
C THR A 124 -2.25 3.83 19.17
N HIS A 125 -2.67 3.49 17.94
CA HIS A 125 -2.31 4.23 16.73
C HIS A 125 -3.37 4.08 15.64
N VAL A 126 -3.31 4.96 14.66
CA VAL A 126 -4.02 4.86 13.38
C VAL A 126 -3.06 5.22 12.25
N ALA A 127 -2.96 4.34 11.24
CA ALA A 127 -1.94 4.48 10.20
C ALA A 127 -2.39 4.00 8.82
N SER A 128 -1.54 4.27 7.82
CA SER A 128 -1.59 3.82 6.43
C SER A 128 -2.96 4.00 5.78
N PRO A 129 -3.38 5.24 5.59
CA PRO A 129 -4.66 5.52 4.93
C PRO A 129 -4.64 5.05 3.47
N GLU A 130 -5.75 4.49 3.04
CA GLU A 130 -6.12 4.33 1.64
C GLU A 130 -7.43 5.06 1.41
N VAL A 131 -7.52 5.89 0.39
CA VAL A 131 -8.73 6.67 0.11
C VAL A 131 -9.19 6.45 -1.32
N LEU A 132 -10.44 6.06 -1.46
CA LEU A 132 -11.12 5.86 -2.75
C LEU A 132 -12.27 6.84 -2.88
N VAL A 133 -12.41 7.39 -4.09
CA VAL A 133 -13.55 8.22 -4.48
C VAL A 133 -14.68 7.32 -4.97
N ASP A 134 -15.86 7.39 -4.34
CA ASP A 134 -17.11 6.72 -4.75
C ASP A 134 -18.05 7.78 -5.35
N PRO A 135 -17.98 8.04 -6.68
CA PRO A 135 -18.75 9.10 -7.32
C PRO A 135 -20.25 8.81 -7.35
N ASP A 136 -20.65 7.54 -7.40
CA ASP A 136 -22.05 7.15 -7.46
C ASP A 136 -22.80 7.53 -6.18
N ARG A 137 -22.11 7.47 -5.04
CA ARG A 137 -22.66 7.85 -3.72
C ARG A 137 -22.20 9.21 -3.23
N LYS A 138 -21.38 9.91 -4.01
CA LYS A 138 -20.77 11.21 -3.67
C LYS A 138 -20.09 11.18 -2.31
N ARG A 139 -19.23 10.19 -2.09
CA ARG A 139 -18.46 10.00 -0.86
C ARG A 139 -17.02 9.60 -1.15
N LEU A 140 -16.20 9.80 -0.15
CA LEU A 140 -14.84 9.26 -0.05
C LEU A 140 -14.87 8.12 0.97
N VAL A 141 -14.26 7.01 0.65
CA VAL A 141 -14.10 5.87 1.57
C VAL A 141 -12.63 5.77 1.92
N MET A 142 -12.32 5.80 3.22
CA MET A 142 -10.98 5.64 3.75
C MET A 142 -10.88 4.30 4.48
N TRP A 143 -9.81 3.58 4.26
CA TRP A 143 -9.41 2.43 5.07
C TRP A 143 -8.14 2.79 5.83
N VAL A 144 -8.15 2.52 7.12
CA VAL A 144 -7.01 2.72 8.02
C VAL A 144 -6.79 1.47 8.84
N HIS A 145 -5.61 1.30 9.40
CA HIS A 145 -5.38 0.18 10.31
C HIS A 145 -4.84 0.66 11.65
N GLY A 146 -5.02 -0.19 12.64
CA GLY A 146 -4.50 -0.03 13.98
C GLY A 146 -4.70 -1.30 14.78
N TRP A 147 -4.17 -1.32 15.99
CA TRP A 147 -4.34 -2.43 16.90
C TRP A 147 -5.71 -2.39 17.58
N SER A 148 -6.43 -3.50 17.56
CA SER A 148 -7.72 -3.59 18.23
C SER A 148 -7.80 -4.81 19.14
N THR A 149 -8.34 -4.60 20.33
CA THR A 149 -8.70 -5.65 21.29
C THR A 149 -10.19 -5.93 21.28
N ASN A 150 -10.93 -5.37 20.34
CA ASN A 150 -12.38 -5.44 20.26
C ASN A 150 -13.06 -4.98 21.56
N GLY A 151 -12.49 -3.98 22.24
CA GLY A 151 -12.98 -3.42 23.51
C GLY A 151 -12.55 -4.18 24.77
N GLU A 152 -11.87 -5.31 24.64
CA GLU A 152 -11.37 -6.03 25.80
C GLU A 152 -10.13 -5.38 26.43
N ARG A 153 -9.99 -5.51 27.73
CA ARG A 153 -8.89 -4.94 28.50
C ARG A 153 -7.66 -5.85 28.45
N TRP A 154 -6.49 -5.26 28.22
CA TRP A 154 -5.22 -5.98 28.26
C TRP A 154 -4.86 -6.48 29.65
N PRO A 155 -4.14 -7.61 29.76
CA PRO A 155 -3.32 -7.89 30.93
C PRO A 155 -2.26 -6.80 31.14
N ASN A 156 -2.03 -6.40 32.40
CA ASN A 156 -0.99 -5.40 32.72
C ASN A 156 0.45 -5.91 32.50
N ASP A 157 0.65 -7.23 32.47
CA ASP A 157 1.93 -7.85 32.23
C ASP A 157 2.18 -7.96 30.70
N PRO A 158 3.27 -7.39 30.16
CA PRO A 158 3.52 -7.35 28.73
C PRO A 158 3.60 -8.75 28.06
N VAL A 159 4.23 -9.71 28.72
CA VAL A 159 4.36 -11.07 28.21
C VAL A 159 3.00 -11.77 28.15
N LYS A 160 2.21 -11.58 29.20
CA LYS A 160 0.83 -12.10 29.26
C LYS A 160 -0.08 -11.40 28.25
N ALA A 161 0.09 -10.07 28.06
CA ALA A 161 -0.66 -9.31 27.08
C ALA A 161 -0.43 -9.84 25.65
N LEU A 162 0.81 -10.12 25.28
CA LEU A 162 1.14 -10.68 23.97
C LEU A 162 0.58 -12.09 23.76
N ALA A 163 0.74 -12.95 24.78
CA ALA A 163 0.20 -14.31 24.73
C ALA A 163 -1.33 -14.30 24.65
N TRP A 164 -1.97 -13.46 25.47
CA TRP A 164 -3.42 -13.27 25.46
C TRP A 164 -3.93 -12.76 24.11
N ALA A 165 -3.29 -11.74 23.54
CA ALA A 165 -3.69 -11.19 22.26
C ALA A 165 -3.61 -12.23 21.14
N ARG A 166 -2.52 -13.02 21.09
CA ARG A 166 -2.37 -14.11 20.11
C ARG A 166 -3.43 -15.19 20.28
N GLN A 167 -3.72 -15.59 21.52
CA GLN A 167 -4.73 -16.61 21.83
C GLN A 167 -6.14 -16.12 21.50
N ALA A 168 -6.47 -14.88 21.80
CA ALA A 168 -7.76 -14.27 21.51
C ALA A 168 -7.92 -13.88 20.02
N GLY A 169 -6.86 -13.98 19.23
CA GLY A 169 -6.86 -13.59 17.81
C GLY A 169 -6.95 -12.08 17.60
N TYR A 170 -6.51 -11.29 18.58
CA TYR A 170 -6.36 -9.85 18.43
C TYR A 170 -5.12 -9.49 17.61
N GLY A 171 -5.13 -8.33 17.00
CA GLY A 171 -4.04 -7.88 16.15
C GLY A 171 -4.36 -6.57 15.44
N GLN A 172 -3.69 -6.35 14.34
CA GLN A 172 -3.99 -5.22 13.47
C GLN A 172 -5.23 -5.51 12.63
N PHE A 173 -6.16 -4.57 12.64
CA PHE A 173 -7.39 -4.59 11.86
C PHE A 173 -7.41 -3.41 10.91
N THR A 174 -8.12 -3.58 9.81
CA THR A 174 -8.53 -2.48 8.96
C THR A 174 -9.92 -2.02 9.35
N GLN A 175 -10.09 -0.72 9.55
CA GLN A 175 -11.36 -0.04 9.75
C GLN A 175 -11.64 0.89 8.58
N ALA A 176 -12.89 0.89 8.12
CA ALA A 176 -13.35 1.83 7.11
C ALA A 176 -13.93 3.09 7.77
N ALA A 177 -13.81 4.21 7.07
CA ALA A 177 -14.48 5.46 7.37
C ALA A 177 -14.99 6.10 6.08
N GLU A 178 -16.04 6.91 6.14
CA GLU A 178 -16.55 7.63 4.97
C GLU A 178 -16.69 9.12 5.25
N SER A 179 -16.59 9.92 4.19
CA SER A 179 -16.69 11.37 4.24
C SER A 179 -17.31 11.91 2.95
N THR A 180 -18.00 13.04 3.04
CA THR A 180 -18.50 13.77 1.87
C THR A 180 -17.61 14.93 1.47
N ASP A 181 -16.70 15.37 2.33
CA ASP A 181 -15.82 16.53 2.12
C ASP A 181 -14.31 16.19 2.13
N GLY A 182 -13.95 14.96 2.54
CA GLY A 182 -12.56 14.50 2.62
C GLY A 182 -11.79 15.02 3.83
N ILE A 183 -12.46 15.68 4.77
CA ILE A 183 -11.87 16.21 6.01
C ILE A 183 -12.51 15.56 7.23
N HIS A 184 -13.82 15.45 7.25
CA HIS A 184 -14.59 14.89 8.35
C HIS A 184 -14.99 13.46 8.00
N PHE A 185 -14.35 12.48 8.62
CA PHE A 185 -14.61 11.05 8.39
C PHE A 185 -15.41 10.43 9.54
N GLU A 186 -16.44 9.69 9.17
CA GLU A 186 -17.25 8.88 10.09
C GLU A 186 -16.82 7.41 9.98
N VAL A 187 -16.36 6.82 11.07
CA VAL A 187 -15.86 5.43 11.10
C VAL A 187 -16.98 4.41 11.04
N ARG A 188 -16.65 3.28 10.46
CA ARG A 188 -17.48 2.05 10.43
C ARG A 188 -16.81 0.95 11.24
N PRO A 189 -17.51 -0.11 11.64
CA PRO A 189 -16.90 -1.24 12.34
C PRO A 189 -15.70 -1.83 11.57
N PRO A 190 -14.72 -2.46 12.24
CA PRO A 190 -13.61 -3.15 11.58
C PRO A 190 -14.10 -4.19 10.58
N ILE A 191 -13.52 -4.22 9.38
CA ILE A 191 -13.99 -5.04 8.26
C ILE A 191 -13.11 -6.26 7.98
N THR A 192 -11.85 -6.26 8.43
CA THR A 192 -10.95 -7.39 8.22
C THR A 192 -9.80 -7.38 9.22
N LYS A 193 -9.26 -8.57 9.53
CA LYS A 193 -8.02 -8.76 10.32
C LYS A 193 -6.74 -8.59 9.49
N LEU A 194 -6.79 -7.81 8.43
CA LEU A 194 -5.66 -7.49 7.58
C LEU A 194 -5.28 -6.02 7.80
N SER A 195 -4.00 -5.69 7.70
CA SER A 195 -3.49 -4.33 7.83
C SER A 195 -2.91 -3.84 6.50
N TYR A 196 -2.73 -2.52 6.36
CA TYR A 196 -2.16 -1.89 5.16
C TYR A 196 -2.96 -2.21 3.89
N LEU A 197 -4.28 -2.13 3.96
CA LEU A 197 -5.17 -2.44 2.84
C LEU A 197 -5.06 -1.36 1.77
N ARG A 198 -4.69 -1.74 0.54
CA ARG A 198 -4.84 -0.95 -0.68
C ARG A 198 -5.96 -1.53 -1.52
N VAL A 199 -6.79 -0.67 -2.11
CA VAL A 199 -8.04 -1.10 -2.74
C VAL A 199 -8.09 -0.70 -4.22
N PHE A 200 -8.54 -1.60 -5.07
CA PHE A 200 -8.89 -1.34 -6.46
C PHE A 200 -10.28 -1.91 -6.80
N GLN A 201 -10.88 -1.41 -7.86
CA GLN A 201 -12.15 -1.91 -8.36
C GLN A 201 -11.95 -2.75 -9.62
N HIS A 202 -12.56 -3.92 -9.67
CA HIS A 202 -12.56 -4.78 -10.84
C HIS A 202 -13.76 -5.74 -10.78
N ASP A 203 -14.44 -5.90 -11.92
CA ASP A 203 -15.56 -6.83 -12.11
C ASP A 203 -16.63 -6.79 -10.99
N GLY A 204 -17.04 -5.56 -10.63
CA GLY A 204 -18.08 -5.32 -9.63
C GLY A 204 -17.69 -5.62 -8.18
N TYR A 205 -16.40 -5.79 -7.90
CA TYR A 205 -15.84 -5.96 -6.57
C TYR A 205 -14.86 -4.84 -6.21
N PHE A 206 -14.77 -4.56 -4.94
CA PHE A 206 -13.66 -3.89 -4.29
C PHE A 206 -12.65 -4.96 -3.88
N TRP A 207 -11.45 -4.90 -4.44
CA TRP A 207 -10.37 -5.83 -4.19
C TRP A 207 -9.34 -5.19 -3.31
N GLY A 208 -8.87 -5.90 -2.30
CA GLY A 208 -7.85 -5.43 -1.39
C GLY A 208 -6.56 -6.24 -1.52
N VAL A 209 -5.43 -5.56 -1.54
CA VAL A 209 -4.11 -6.16 -1.31
C VAL A 209 -3.57 -5.57 -0.03
N SER A 210 -3.29 -6.40 0.95
CA SER A 210 -2.83 -6.00 2.28
C SER A 210 -1.40 -6.45 2.54
N ARG A 211 -0.90 -6.18 3.76
CA ARG A 211 0.44 -6.59 4.19
C ARG A 211 0.73 -8.05 3.79
N LEU A 212 1.97 -8.32 3.40
CA LEU A 212 2.48 -9.60 2.89
C LEU A 212 1.88 -10.02 1.53
N GLY A 213 1.16 -9.10 0.85
CA GLY A 213 0.55 -9.37 -0.45
C GLY A 213 -0.76 -10.16 -0.37
N GLN A 214 -1.41 -10.21 0.79
CA GLN A 214 -2.64 -10.96 1.00
C GLN A 214 -3.81 -10.33 0.24
N LEU A 215 -4.47 -11.11 -0.62
CA LEU A 215 -5.62 -10.68 -1.42
C LEU A 215 -6.93 -10.86 -0.65
N SER A 216 -7.85 -9.93 -0.87
CA SER A 216 -9.23 -9.98 -0.34
C SER A 216 -10.19 -9.24 -1.25
N ARG A 217 -11.51 -9.44 -1.11
CA ARG A 217 -12.52 -8.73 -1.89
C ARG A 217 -13.83 -8.53 -1.14
N SER A 218 -14.60 -7.53 -1.55
CA SER A 218 -15.98 -7.30 -1.11
C SER A 218 -16.81 -6.68 -2.23
N LYS A 219 -18.13 -6.83 -2.18
CA LYS A 219 -19.05 -6.06 -3.04
C LYS A 219 -19.41 -4.69 -2.46
N ASP A 220 -19.18 -4.50 -1.18
CA ASP A 220 -19.41 -3.24 -0.47
C ASP A 220 -18.11 -2.78 0.18
N PRO A 221 -17.62 -1.57 -0.10
CA PRO A 221 -16.37 -1.06 0.46
C PRO A 221 -16.40 -0.88 1.98
N LEU A 222 -17.59 -0.81 2.58
CA LEU A 222 -17.80 -0.66 4.03
C LEU A 222 -18.12 -1.99 4.75
N ALA A 223 -18.21 -3.10 4.01
CA ALA A 223 -18.47 -4.41 4.56
C ALA A 223 -17.19 -5.25 4.74
N SER A 224 -17.36 -6.43 5.33
CA SER A 224 -16.26 -7.41 5.48
C SER A 224 -15.73 -7.86 4.13
N PHE A 225 -14.40 -8.00 4.04
CA PHE A 225 -13.71 -8.52 2.87
C PHE A 225 -13.49 -10.03 3.02
N GLU A 226 -13.86 -10.78 1.99
CA GLU A 226 -13.54 -12.20 1.85
C GLU A 226 -12.03 -12.33 1.58
N VAL A 227 -11.33 -13.05 2.45
CA VAL A 227 -9.88 -13.28 2.31
C VAL A 227 -9.64 -14.43 1.34
N GLY A 228 -8.76 -14.21 0.37
CA GLY A 228 -8.41 -15.18 -0.66
C GLY A 228 -6.97 -15.66 -0.59
N PRO A 229 -6.48 -16.31 -1.64
CA PRO A 229 -5.09 -16.72 -1.71
C PRO A 229 -4.16 -15.51 -1.88
N ASN A 230 -2.91 -15.68 -1.44
CA ASN A 230 -1.87 -14.68 -1.65
C ASN A 230 -1.22 -14.87 -3.03
N PRO A 231 -1.29 -13.91 -3.96
CA PRO A 231 -0.65 -14.00 -5.27
C PRO A 231 0.88 -14.11 -5.21
N PHE A 232 1.50 -13.66 -4.11
CA PHE A 232 2.95 -13.70 -3.87
C PHE A 232 3.41 -14.94 -3.09
N ARG A 233 2.52 -15.93 -2.85
CA ARG A 233 2.81 -17.10 -2.03
C ARG A 233 4.00 -17.96 -2.51
N ASP A 234 4.31 -17.83 -3.78
CA ASP A 234 5.41 -18.56 -4.42
C ASP A 234 6.54 -17.56 -4.77
N GLY A 235 7.78 -17.98 -4.65
CA GLY A 235 8.94 -17.19 -5.05
C GLY A 235 9.61 -16.38 -3.93
N PRO A 236 10.58 -15.51 -4.28
CA PRO A 236 11.49 -14.88 -3.32
C PRO A 236 10.85 -13.79 -2.45
N TYR A 237 9.66 -13.31 -2.81
CA TYR A 237 8.95 -12.27 -2.08
C TYR A 237 7.77 -12.81 -1.25
N ALA A 238 7.62 -14.12 -1.15
CA ALA A 238 6.66 -14.75 -0.25
C ALA A 238 6.89 -14.25 1.19
N ASN A 239 5.83 -13.75 1.83
CA ASN A 239 5.84 -13.16 3.18
C ASN A 239 6.79 -11.96 3.36
N ARG A 240 7.19 -11.28 2.28
CA ARG A 240 8.10 -10.13 2.33
C ARG A 240 7.50 -8.84 1.78
N VAL A 241 6.39 -8.90 1.05
CA VAL A 241 5.69 -7.71 0.54
C VAL A 241 5.28 -6.83 1.72
N ARG A 242 5.75 -5.57 1.74
CA ARG A 242 5.46 -4.62 2.82
C ARG A 242 4.17 -3.87 2.52
N HIS A 243 4.26 -2.79 1.78
CA HIS A 243 3.15 -1.99 1.30
C HIS A 243 3.07 -2.07 -0.22
N VAL A 244 1.88 -1.80 -0.77
CA VAL A 244 1.66 -1.84 -2.20
C VAL A 244 1.03 -0.55 -2.71
N GLY A 245 1.28 -0.22 -3.99
CA GLY A 245 0.52 0.72 -4.80
C GLY A 245 -0.07 -0.02 -5.98
N LEU A 246 -1.30 0.28 -6.38
CA LEU A 246 -2.07 -0.54 -7.32
C LEU A 246 -2.50 0.27 -8.53
N VAL A 247 -2.40 -0.32 -9.73
CA VAL A 247 -2.93 0.22 -10.98
C VAL A 247 -3.55 -0.90 -11.79
N VAL A 248 -4.80 -0.75 -12.20
CA VAL A 248 -5.48 -1.68 -13.12
C VAL A 248 -5.45 -1.13 -14.53
N ARG A 249 -4.97 -1.92 -15.47
CA ARG A 249 -5.00 -1.62 -16.91
C ARG A 249 -5.56 -2.80 -17.70
N GLY A 250 -6.77 -2.63 -18.22
CA GLY A 250 -7.50 -3.71 -18.86
C GLY A 250 -7.73 -4.87 -17.89
N SER A 251 -7.26 -6.06 -18.23
CA SER A 251 -7.34 -7.26 -17.39
C SER A 251 -6.07 -7.52 -16.57
N ARG A 252 -5.24 -6.50 -16.33
CA ARG A 252 -3.98 -6.66 -15.62
C ARG A 252 -3.87 -5.69 -14.45
N LEU A 253 -3.53 -6.22 -13.28
CA LEU A 253 -3.18 -5.44 -12.10
C LEU A 253 -1.66 -5.30 -12.04
N HIS A 254 -1.18 -4.07 -11.97
CA HIS A 254 0.20 -3.72 -11.66
C HIS A 254 0.31 -3.46 -10.17
N VAL A 255 1.15 -4.22 -9.49
CA VAL A 255 1.39 -4.12 -8.04
C VAL A 255 2.79 -3.55 -7.83
N PHE A 256 2.87 -2.30 -7.46
CA PHE A 256 4.10 -1.65 -7.01
C PHE A 256 4.26 -1.97 -5.53
N PHE A 257 5.43 -2.41 -5.10
CA PHE A 257 5.63 -2.81 -3.72
C PHE A 257 7.07 -2.63 -3.26
N THR A 258 7.26 -2.61 -1.95
CA THR A 258 8.56 -2.73 -1.31
C THR A 258 8.62 -4.02 -0.50
N ALA A 259 9.82 -4.48 -0.16
CA ALA A 259 9.98 -5.77 0.46
C ALA A 259 10.85 -5.73 1.72
N ILE A 260 10.33 -6.32 2.79
CA ILE A 260 11.08 -6.58 4.03
C ILE A 260 12.28 -7.47 3.70
N GLY A 261 13.47 -7.11 4.20
CA GLY A 261 14.71 -7.85 3.97
C GLY A 261 15.43 -7.48 2.67
N ASP A 262 15.01 -6.44 1.94
CA ASP A 262 15.79 -5.86 0.84
C ASP A 262 16.88 -4.92 1.38
N ALA A 263 17.98 -4.80 0.64
CA ALA A 263 19.12 -3.95 1.00
C ALA A 263 19.69 -3.27 -0.27
N PRO A 264 19.37 -1.99 -0.52
CA PRO A 264 18.40 -1.15 0.19
C PRO A 264 16.94 -1.55 -0.14
N GLU A 265 15.99 -1.17 0.72
CA GLU A 265 14.56 -1.26 0.38
C GLU A 265 14.24 -0.30 -0.76
N ARG A 266 13.54 -0.81 -1.78
CA ARG A 266 13.28 -0.16 -3.06
C ARG A 266 11.90 -0.49 -3.61
N VAL A 267 11.42 0.29 -4.57
CA VAL A 267 10.15 0.01 -5.24
C VAL A 267 10.35 -0.99 -6.37
N LEU A 268 9.61 -2.08 -6.29
CA LEU A 268 9.50 -3.15 -7.27
C LEU A 268 8.10 -3.13 -7.90
N MET A 269 7.91 -3.77 -9.04
CA MET A 269 6.61 -3.98 -9.65
C MET A 269 6.47 -5.41 -10.15
N SER A 270 5.36 -6.06 -9.78
CA SER A 270 4.86 -7.30 -10.38
C SER A 270 3.52 -7.06 -11.05
N THR A 271 3.12 -7.95 -11.94
CA THR A 271 1.80 -7.95 -12.55
C THR A 271 1.01 -9.19 -12.18
N ILE A 272 -0.31 -9.03 -12.15
CA ILE A 272 -1.26 -10.12 -11.94
C ILE A 272 -2.30 -10.06 -13.06
N ASP A 273 -2.48 -11.13 -13.82
CA ASP A 273 -3.55 -11.23 -14.79
C ASP A 273 -4.87 -11.50 -14.06
N LEU A 274 -5.84 -10.58 -14.23
CA LEU A 274 -7.15 -10.61 -13.58
C LEU A 274 -8.09 -11.54 -14.35
N THR A 275 -7.88 -12.83 -14.22
CA THR A 275 -8.75 -13.87 -14.77
C THR A 275 -10.03 -14.03 -13.95
N SER A 276 -11.03 -14.74 -14.50
CA SER A 276 -12.30 -14.96 -13.79
C SER A 276 -12.16 -15.75 -12.47
N ASP A 277 -11.17 -16.65 -12.39
CA ASP A 277 -10.86 -17.39 -11.17
C ASP A 277 -9.70 -16.73 -10.40
N TRP A 278 -10.05 -15.90 -9.44
CA TRP A 278 -9.08 -15.20 -8.61
C TRP A 278 -8.24 -16.10 -7.69
N THR A 279 -8.66 -17.35 -7.50
CA THR A 279 -7.87 -18.32 -6.70
C THR A 279 -6.59 -18.74 -7.42
N THR A 280 -6.56 -18.55 -8.73
CA THR A 280 -5.41 -18.86 -9.59
C THR A 280 -4.44 -17.69 -9.76
N TRP A 281 -4.79 -16.49 -9.31
CA TRP A 281 -3.95 -15.31 -9.50
C TRP A 281 -2.55 -15.51 -8.91
N ARG A 282 -1.55 -15.11 -9.70
CA ARG A 282 -0.12 -15.16 -9.36
C ARG A 282 0.57 -13.88 -9.78
N ALA A 283 1.42 -13.38 -8.90
CA ALA A 283 2.30 -12.27 -9.22
C ALA A 283 3.43 -12.74 -10.14
N SER A 284 3.71 -11.98 -11.19
CA SER A 284 4.89 -12.20 -12.04
C SER A 284 6.18 -11.99 -11.25
N PRO A 285 7.33 -12.49 -11.75
CA PRO A 285 8.63 -12.02 -11.25
C PRO A 285 8.68 -10.49 -11.30
N PRO A 286 9.16 -9.83 -10.24
CA PRO A 286 9.17 -8.38 -10.18
C PRO A 286 10.30 -7.78 -11.02
N ILE A 287 10.07 -6.55 -11.45
CA ILE A 287 11.11 -5.66 -12.00
C ILE A 287 11.36 -4.51 -11.04
N GLU A 288 12.57 -3.98 -11.03
CA GLU A 288 12.92 -2.79 -10.25
C GLU A 288 12.38 -1.54 -10.95
N VAL A 289 11.75 -0.66 -10.16
CA VAL A 289 11.16 0.62 -10.64
C VAL A 289 11.97 1.80 -10.17
N LEU A 290 12.33 1.81 -8.89
CA LEU A 290 13.04 2.93 -8.25
C LEU A 290 13.80 2.43 -7.01
N GLN A 291 15.04 2.90 -6.85
CA GLN A 291 15.87 2.67 -5.66
C GLN A 291 16.39 4.00 -5.11
N PRO A 292 16.88 4.08 -3.86
CA PRO A 292 17.42 5.30 -3.30
C PRO A 292 18.67 5.78 -4.05
N GLU A 293 18.57 6.93 -4.75
CA GLU A 293 19.65 7.53 -5.55
C GLU A 293 19.87 9.02 -5.25
N MET A 294 18.89 9.66 -4.61
CA MET A 294 18.92 11.09 -4.33
C MET A 294 19.26 11.34 -2.85
N ARG A 295 19.81 12.52 -2.55
CA ARG A 295 20.17 12.88 -1.17
C ARG A 295 18.96 12.87 -0.22
N TYR A 296 17.79 13.32 -0.70
CA TYR A 296 16.56 13.27 0.09
C TYR A 296 15.99 11.84 0.26
N GLU A 297 16.56 10.85 -0.43
CA GLU A 297 16.30 9.42 -0.24
C GLU A 297 17.41 8.76 0.61
N CYS A 298 18.28 9.58 1.21
CA CYS A 298 19.43 9.14 2.00
C CYS A 298 20.43 8.25 1.20
N ALA A 299 20.60 8.51 -0.09
CA ALA A 299 21.47 7.71 -0.97
C ALA A 299 22.97 7.75 -0.58
N ASP A 300 23.38 8.76 0.17
CA ASP A 300 24.72 8.95 0.72
C ASP A 300 24.99 8.16 2.02
N MET A 301 23.95 7.56 2.60
CA MET A 301 24.07 6.71 3.78
C MET A 301 24.42 5.26 3.42
N ALA A 302 24.91 4.53 4.42
CA ALA A 302 25.18 3.09 4.27
C ALA A 302 23.91 2.31 3.92
N VAL A 303 24.05 1.31 3.06
CA VAL A 303 23.00 0.36 2.76
C VAL A 303 22.77 -0.52 3.98
N THR A 304 21.52 -0.58 4.45
CA THR A 304 21.10 -1.45 5.55
C THR A 304 19.98 -2.39 5.12
N LEU A 305 19.90 -3.53 5.79
CA LEU A 305 18.81 -4.47 5.61
C LEU A 305 17.50 -3.83 6.10
N SER A 306 16.45 -3.97 5.30
CA SER A 306 15.12 -3.51 5.69
C SER A 306 14.49 -4.48 6.70
N GLU A 307 13.95 -3.94 7.78
CA GLU A 307 13.27 -4.69 8.83
C GLU A 307 11.76 -4.39 8.84
N ALA A 308 10.97 -5.28 9.43
CA ALA A 308 9.55 -5.04 9.66
C ALA A 308 9.35 -3.97 10.73
N GLY A 309 8.29 -3.16 10.61
CA GLY A 309 7.97 -2.08 11.53
C GLY A 309 8.37 -0.70 11.01
N ASP A 310 8.27 0.28 11.90
CA ASP A 310 8.61 1.68 11.66
C ASP A 310 10.11 1.95 11.56
N VAL A 311 10.45 3.11 11.02
CA VAL A 311 11.80 3.67 11.01
C VAL A 311 11.73 5.15 11.35
N ASP A 312 12.15 5.48 12.57
CA ASP A 312 12.14 6.85 13.10
C ASP A 312 13.44 7.62 12.85
N VAL A 313 14.40 7.00 12.18
CA VAL A 313 15.70 7.60 11.86
C VAL A 313 15.94 7.58 10.34
N PRO A 314 16.74 8.51 9.82
CA PRO A 314 17.14 8.49 8.42
C PRO A 314 17.87 7.18 8.04
N VAL A 315 17.41 6.51 6.97
CA VAL A 315 18.03 5.31 6.40
C VAL A 315 17.94 5.35 4.87
N ARG A 316 18.89 4.73 4.20
CA ARG A 316 18.90 4.62 2.73
C ARG A 316 17.84 3.61 2.24
N GLN A 317 16.55 3.99 2.36
CA GLN A 317 15.42 3.18 1.96
C GLN A 317 14.28 4.05 1.44
N ILE A 318 13.53 3.53 0.46
CA ILE A 318 12.27 4.11 0.00
C ILE A 318 11.17 3.07 0.19
N ARG A 319 9.97 3.53 0.65
CA ARG A 319 8.89 2.67 1.13
C ARG A 319 7.53 3.15 0.65
N ASP A 320 6.48 2.39 0.93
CA ASP A 320 5.07 2.77 0.87
C ASP A 320 4.64 3.38 -0.46
N PRO A 321 4.84 2.68 -1.58
CA PRO A 321 4.44 3.20 -2.88
C PRO A 321 2.93 3.37 -2.96
N PHE A 322 2.51 4.47 -3.57
CA PHE A 322 1.14 4.73 -3.99
C PHE A 322 1.14 5.26 -5.42
N VAL A 323 0.22 4.80 -6.25
CA VAL A 323 0.11 5.28 -7.63
C VAL A 323 -1.20 6.02 -7.82
N PHE A 324 -1.10 7.26 -8.28
CA PHE A 324 -2.21 8.08 -8.71
C PHE A 324 -2.23 8.20 -10.23
N GLU A 325 -3.38 7.97 -10.85
CA GLU A 325 -3.57 8.16 -12.29
C GLU A 325 -4.64 9.21 -12.57
N GLU A 326 -4.30 10.15 -13.45
CA GLU A 326 -5.21 11.15 -13.97
C GLU A 326 -4.91 11.43 -15.43
N GLN A 327 -5.95 11.41 -16.28
CA GLN A 327 -5.84 11.72 -17.72
C GLN A 327 -4.73 10.93 -18.45
N GLY A 328 -4.54 9.66 -18.07
CA GLY A 328 -3.53 8.78 -18.65
C GLY A 328 -2.09 9.03 -18.14
N GLN A 329 -1.90 9.94 -17.21
CA GLN A 329 -0.63 10.18 -16.55
C GLN A 329 -0.59 9.47 -15.19
N ALA A 330 0.42 8.66 -14.96
CA ALA A 330 0.67 8.00 -13.69
C ALA A 330 1.72 8.78 -12.88
N SER A 331 1.46 8.93 -11.59
CA SER A 331 2.38 9.50 -10.61
C SER A 331 2.58 8.52 -9.46
N LEU A 332 3.83 8.18 -9.15
CA LEU A 332 4.21 7.39 -7.99
C LEU A 332 4.52 8.34 -6.83
N PHE A 333 3.91 8.09 -5.68
CA PHE A 333 4.28 8.70 -4.40
C PHE A 333 4.87 7.62 -3.50
N TYR A 334 5.88 7.97 -2.71
CA TYR A 334 6.59 7.01 -1.87
C TYR A 334 7.21 7.69 -0.66
N SER A 335 7.34 6.94 0.43
CA SER A 335 8.09 7.39 1.61
C SER A 335 9.57 7.34 1.30
N THR A 336 10.30 8.36 1.76
CA THR A 336 11.71 8.55 1.42
C THR A 336 12.58 8.68 2.66
N CYS A 337 13.88 8.32 2.52
CA CYS A 337 14.84 8.30 3.62
C CYS A 337 14.34 7.44 4.82
N GLY A 338 13.82 6.24 4.53
CA GLY A 338 12.99 5.47 5.44
C GLY A 338 11.57 6.05 5.48
N GLU A 339 11.22 6.72 6.55
CA GLU A 339 9.90 7.35 6.76
C GLU A 339 10.04 8.84 7.18
N GLN A 340 11.03 9.55 6.60
CA GLN A 340 11.32 10.96 6.94
C GLN A 340 10.63 11.96 6.01
N GLY A 341 9.88 11.49 5.01
CA GLY A 341 9.15 12.34 4.09
C GLY A 341 8.44 11.59 2.98
N VAL A 342 7.76 12.34 2.13
CA VAL A 342 7.11 11.85 0.91
C VAL A 342 7.74 12.51 -0.30
N ALA A 343 8.07 11.71 -1.30
CA ALA A 343 8.54 12.15 -2.61
C ALA A 343 7.62 11.63 -3.72
N GLY A 344 7.78 12.16 -4.93
CA GLY A 344 6.99 11.78 -6.09
C GLY A 344 7.83 11.57 -7.36
N ALA A 345 7.30 10.74 -8.26
CA ALA A 345 7.86 10.53 -9.59
C ALA A 345 6.74 10.41 -10.64
N ARG A 346 6.97 10.93 -11.85
CA ARG A 346 6.11 10.61 -13.00
C ARG A 346 6.45 9.22 -13.50
N MET A 347 5.42 8.45 -13.87
CA MET A 347 5.62 7.11 -14.40
C MET A 347 5.09 6.96 -15.82
N THR A 348 5.80 6.15 -16.59
CA THR A 348 5.31 5.55 -17.83
C THR A 348 5.26 4.05 -17.60
N ILE A 349 4.08 3.45 -17.79
CA ILE A 349 3.84 1.99 -17.70
C ILE A 349 3.41 1.53 -19.09
N ARG A 350 4.19 0.68 -19.75
CA ARG A 350 3.91 0.14 -21.09
C ARG A 350 3.67 -1.34 -21.07
#